data_67665a4b565ca3735a48cf1fe79a3f3e
#
_entry.id   67665a4b565ca3735a48cf1fe79a3f3e
#
_cell.length_a   1.000
_cell.length_b   1.000
_cell.length_c   1.000
_cell.angle_alpha   90.00
_cell.angle_beta   90.00
_cell.angle_gamma   90.00
#
_symmetry.space_group_name_H-M   'P 1'
#
loop_
_entity.id
_entity.type
_entity.pdbx_description
1 polymer ?
#
loop_
_entity_poly.entity_id
_entity_poly.type
_entity_poly.pdbx_seq_one_letter_code
_entity_poly.pdbx_strand_id
1 'polypeptide(L)'
;GSLQYVRERQWGSLIGRINYADRISFGQSIANGFQYEAESYIYTSKNNYSYLSGAYSEDSVFPKIRLGYSFYQNFKNGWEGDLGIRYLKIQDGTEFKTAVVGVGKYLDSFWVNLKTFIQKENDEYYPAVTLTIRYYFDTRFDYIALTSGYGSSPEERTTLSQFKERVSLNSYRMGAGYFKLFNNHYITGIQLTYNKQEYIRNATQKELDLSLMLQYKF
;
A
#
# COMPACT_ATOMS: atom_id res chain seq x y z
N GLY A 1 5.84 13.69 -2.28
CA GLY A 1 4.80 14.02 -3.29
C GLY A 1 4.64 12.89 -4.29
N SER A 2 3.48 12.84 -4.95
CA SER A 2 3.20 11.81 -5.96
C SER A 2 2.36 12.40 -7.10
N LEU A 3 2.73 12.05 -8.34
CA LEU A 3 1.95 12.33 -9.54
C LEU A 3 1.48 10.99 -10.10
N GLN A 4 0.17 10.86 -10.35
CA GLN A 4 -0.44 9.62 -10.81
C GLN A 4 -1.30 9.85 -12.05
N TYR A 5 -1.18 8.94 -13.01
CA TYR A 5 -2.06 8.82 -14.17
C TYR A 5 -2.80 7.49 -14.11
N VAL A 6 -4.12 7.53 -14.28
CA VAL A 6 -4.98 6.33 -14.28
C VAL A 6 -5.73 6.25 -15.60
N ARG A 7 -5.69 5.10 -16.25
CA ARG A 7 -6.45 4.81 -17.46
C ARG A 7 -7.33 3.59 -17.25
N GLU A 8 -8.63 3.80 -17.29
CA GLU A 8 -9.62 2.72 -17.22
C GLU A 8 -10.03 2.25 -18.62
N ARG A 9 -10.20 0.94 -18.78
CA ARG A 9 -10.64 0.25 -20.00
C ARG A 9 -11.55 -0.92 -19.63
N GLN A 10 -12.23 -1.49 -20.63
CA GLN A 10 -13.10 -2.67 -20.42
C GLN A 10 -12.34 -3.89 -19.89
N TRP A 11 -11.07 -4.02 -20.21
CA TRP A 11 -10.23 -5.12 -19.72
C TRP A 11 -9.66 -4.88 -18.32
N GLY A 12 -9.78 -3.67 -17.76
CA GLY A 12 -9.23 -3.31 -16.46
C GLY A 12 -8.71 -1.88 -16.38
N SER A 13 -7.72 -1.64 -15.54
CA SER A 13 -7.08 -0.34 -15.37
C SER A 13 -5.55 -0.43 -15.39
N LEU A 14 -4.93 0.63 -15.88
CA LEU A 14 -3.48 0.85 -15.81
C LEU A 14 -3.22 2.14 -15.05
N ILE A 15 -2.29 2.08 -14.11
CA ILE A 15 -1.90 3.19 -13.26
C ILE A 15 -0.39 3.37 -13.41
N GLY A 16 0.03 4.58 -13.77
CA GLY A 16 1.44 5.00 -13.73
C GLY A 16 1.61 6.05 -12.65
N ARG A 17 2.70 5.97 -11.90
CA ARG A 17 2.97 6.91 -10.80
C ARG A 17 4.45 7.27 -10.74
N ILE A 18 4.71 8.55 -10.45
CA ILE A 18 6.02 9.06 -10.09
C ILE A 18 5.92 9.58 -8.67
N ASN A 19 6.70 9.02 -7.77
CA ASN A 19 6.79 9.41 -6.37
C ASN A 19 8.08 10.20 -6.16
N TYR A 20 8.02 11.25 -5.36
CA TYR A 20 9.16 11.97 -4.83
C TYR A 20 9.09 11.99 -3.30
N ALA A 21 10.19 11.67 -2.66
CA ALA A 21 10.35 11.79 -1.22
C ALA A 21 11.63 12.54 -0.89
N ASP A 22 11.56 13.33 0.17
CA ASP A 22 12.71 13.94 0.81
C ASP A 22 12.61 13.66 2.32
N ARG A 23 13.63 13.04 2.85
CA ARG A 23 13.71 12.67 4.25
C ARG A 23 14.63 13.65 4.97
N ILE A 24 14.05 14.35 5.92
CA ILE A 24 14.75 15.36 6.71
C ILE A 24 14.97 14.82 8.13
N SER A 25 16.20 14.90 8.62
CA SER A 25 16.54 14.60 10.00
C SER A 25 17.37 15.76 10.57
N PHE A 26 16.98 16.25 11.75
CA PHE A 26 17.63 17.41 12.39
C PHE A 26 17.79 18.64 11.46
N GLY A 27 16.78 18.87 10.59
CA GLY A 27 16.79 20.00 9.65
C GLY A 27 17.64 19.82 8.39
N GLN A 28 18.25 18.66 8.19
CA GLN A 28 19.05 18.34 7.00
C GLN A 28 18.40 17.21 6.20
N SER A 29 18.37 17.34 4.87
CA SER A 29 17.97 16.23 3.99
C SER A 29 19.01 15.12 4.06
N ILE A 30 18.58 13.93 4.50
CA ILE A 30 19.44 12.75 4.63
C ILE A 30 19.28 11.76 3.47
N ALA A 31 18.16 11.80 2.77
CA ALA A 31 17.90 11.01 1.56
C ALA A 31 16.72 11.62 0.81
N ASN A 32 16.87 11.81 -0.48
CA ASN A 32 15.77 12.23 -1.36
C ASN A 32 15.86 11.49 -2.70
N GLY A 33 14.78 11.54 -3.48
CA GLY A 33 14.78 10.98 -4.81
C GLY A 33 13.42 10.61 -5.34
N PHE A 34 13.43 9.89 -6.46
CA PHE A 34 12.26 9.50 -7.23
C PHE A 34 12.06 8.00 -7.26
N GLN A 35 10.79 7.57 -7.35
CA GLN A 35 10.40 6.20 -7.64
C GLN A 35 9.38 6.21 -8.78
N TYR A 36 9.57 5.32 -9.74
CA TYR A 36 8.64 5.07 -10.83
C TYR A 36 7.84 3.82 -10.53
N GLU A 37 6.51 3.89 -10.66
CA GLU A 37 5.63 2.80 -10.30
C GLU A 37 4.57 2.60 -11.40
N ALA A 38 4.29 1.35 -11.72
CA ALA A 38 3.21 0.95 -12.59
C ALA A 38 2.37 -0.12 -11.90
N GLU A 39 1.04 0.02 -12.01
CA GLU A 39 0.08 -0.96 -11.49
C GLU A 39 -0.97 -1.27 -12.56
N SER A 40 -1.50 -2.46 -12.54
CA SER A 40 -2.59 -2.87 -13.41
C SER A 40 -3.57 -3.78 -12.69
N TYR A 41 -4.86 -3.56 -12.92
CA TYR A 41 -5.94 -4.47 -12.56
C TYR A 41 -6.51 -5.02 -13.87
N ILE A 42 -6.43 -6.33 -14.07
CA ILE A 42 -6.82 -7.02 -15.30
C ILE A 42 -8.00 -7.92 -14.99
N TYR A 43 -9.18 -7.64 -15.55
CA TYR A 43 -10.35 -8.49 -15.44
C TYR A 43 -10.15 -9.75 -16.27
N THR A 44 -10.09 -10.92 -15.63
CA THR A 44 -9.94 -12.23 -16.27
C THR A 44 -11.29 -12.89 -16.50
N SER A 45 -12.28 -12.55 -15.69
CA SER A 45 -13.68 -12.92 -15.89
C SER A 45 -14.61 -11.92 -15.16
N LYS A 46 -15.94 -12.19 -15.19
CA LYS A 46 -16.91 -11.39 -14.44
C LYS A 46 -16.70 -11.40 -12.92
N ASN A 47 -16.07 -12.45 -12.40
CA ASN A 47 -15.95 -12.68 -10.97
C ASN A 47 -14.50 -12.66 -10.47
N ASN A 48 -13.53 -12.49 -11.36
CA ASN A 48 -12.14 -12.49 -10.95
C ASN A 48 -11.28 -11.48 -11.74
N TYR A 49 -10.26 -11.00 -11.06
CA TYR A 49 -9.27 -10.10 -11.64
C TYR A 49 -7.89 -10.35 -11.04
N SER A 50 -6.86 -9.94 -11.78
CA SER A 50 -5.47 -9.97 -11.35
C SER A 50 -4.98 -8.56 -11.10
N TYR A 51 -4.23 -8.37 -10.03
CA TYR A 51 -3.46 -7.17 -9.72
C TYR A 51 -1.99 -7.44 -9.98
N LEU A 52 -1.35 -6.55 -10.71
CA LEU A 52 0.08 -6.52 -10.98
C LEU A 52 0.63 -5.17 -10.55
N SER A 53 1.78 -5.16 -9.92
CA SER A 53 2.50 -3.93 -9.59
C SER A 53 3.99 -4.09 -9.79
N GLY A 54 4.65 -3.00 -10.19
CA GLY A 54 6.09 -2.88 -10.27
C GLY A 54 6.52 -1.47 -9.92
N ALA A 55 7.58 -1.33 -9.13
CA ALA A 55 8.21 -0.05 -8.84
C ALA A 55 9.72 -0.18 -8.87
N TYR A 56 10.38 0.91 -9.30
CA TYR A 56 11.82 1.01 -9.40
C TYR A 56 12.31 2.37 -8.92
N SER A 57 13.44 2.36 -8.20
CA SER A 57 14.16 3.56 -7.79
C SER A 57 15.65 3.26 -7.66
N GLU A 58 16.48 4.22 -7.98
CA GLU A 58 17.93 4.21 -7.68
C GLU A 58 18.26 4.94 -6.37
N ASP A 59 17.28 5.66 -5.85
CA ASP A 59 17.45 6.54 -4.70
C ASP A 59 17.21 5.79 -3.38
N SER A 60 18.07 6.02 -2.39
CA SER A 60 18.07 5.30 -1.11
C SER A 60 16.83 5.56 -0.25
N VAL A 61 16.05 6.59 -0.54
CA VAL A 61 14.79 6.88 0.14
C VAL A 61 13.68 5.88 -0.21
N PHE A 62 13.85 5.13 -1.32
CA PHE A 62 12.93 4.10 -1.78
C PHE A 62 13.60 2.73 -1.90
N PRO A 63 12.84 1.63 -1.85
CA PRO A 63 13.31 0.33 -2.29
C PRO A 63 13.74 0.36 -3.76
N LYS A 64 14.79 -0.39 -4.10
CA LYS A 64 15.30 -0.48 -5.47
C LYS A 64 14.30 -1.07 -6.43
N ILE A 65 13.68 -2.21 -6.03
CA ILE A 65 12.67 -2.91 -6.83
C ILE A 65 11.54 -3.35 -5.89
N ARG A 66 10.31 -3.14 -6.32
CA ARG A 66 9.12 -3.78 -5.74
C ARG A 66 8.31 -4.42 -6.86
N LEU A 67 7.91 -5.66 -6.66
CA LEU A 67 7.00 -6.36 -7.56
C LEU A 67 5.87 -6.98 -6.75
N GLY A 68 4.68 -6.97 -7.33
CA GLY A 68 3.50 -7.54 -6.70
C GLY A 68 2.59 -8.22 -7.71
N TYR A 69 2.06 -9.34 -7.31
CA TYR A 69 0.97 -10.02 -8.00
C TYR A 69 -0.06 -10.47 -6.99
N SER A 70 -1.35 -10.32 -7.30
CA SER A 70 -2.45 -10.94 -6.57
C SER A 70 -3.56 -11.35 -7.52
N PHE A 71 -4.13 -12.50 -7.28
CA PHE A 71 -5.35 -12.97 -7.91
C PHE A 71 -6.52 -12.77 -6.96
N TYR A 72 -7.58 -12.13 -7.43
CA TYR A 72 -8.79 -11.83 -6.69
C TYR A 72 -9.96 -12.64 -7.24
N GLN A 73 -10.73 -13.24 -6.35
CA GLN A 73 -11.94 -13.97 -6.65
C GLN A 73 -13.13 -13.40 -5.88
N ASN A 74 -14.14 -12.94 -6.60
CA ASN A 74 -15.42 -12.55 -6.02
C ASN A 74 -16.33 -13.77 -5.88
N PHE A 75 -16.92 -13.92 -4.71
CA PHE A 75 -17.86 -14.97 -4.36
C PHE A 75 -19.27 -14.37 -4.19
N LYS A 76 -20.25 -15.25 -4.00
CA LYS A 76 -21.63 -14.84 -3.71
C LYS A 76 -21.72 -14.01 -2.42
N ASN A 77 -22.77 -13.22 -2.32
CA ASN A 77 -23.08 -12.40 -1.13
C ASN A 77 -21.99 -11.38 -0.77
N GLY A 78 -21.25 -10.85 -1.75
CA GLY A 78 -20.27 -9.78 -1.54
C GLY A 78 -18.96 -10.20 -0.89
N TRP A 79 -18.63 -11.49 -0.84
CA TRP A 79 -17.33 -11.96 -0.41
C TRP A 79 -16.28 -11.84 -1.54
N GLU A 80 -15.07 -11.50 -1.17
CA GLU A 80 -13.89 -11.47 -2.03
C GLU A 80 -12.73 -12.17 -1.31
N GLY A 81 -11.96 -12.98 -2.04
CA GLY A 81 -10.72 -13.55 -1.54
C GLY A 81 -9.58 -13.16 -2.45
N ASP A 82 -8.38 -12.99 -1.90
CA ASP A 82 -7.17 -12.79 -2.70
C ASP A 82 -6.00 -13.63 -2.22
N LEU A 83 -5.20 -14.07 -3.19
CA LEU A 83 -3.94 -14.75 -3.00
C LEU A 83 -2.88 -14.03 -3.83
N GLY A 84 -1.70 -13.82 -3.25
CA GLY A 84 -0.67 -13.08 -3.96
C GLY A 84 0.73 -13.29 -3.42
N ILE A 85 1.67 -12.68 -4.13
CA ILE A 85 3.09 -12.64 -3.78
C ILE A 85 3.61 -11.22 -3.90
N ARG A 86 4.59 -10.89 -3.09
CA ARG A 86 5.34 -9.62 -3.16
C ARG A 86 6.83 -9.93 -3.15
N TYR A 87 7.55 -9.19 -3.94
CA TYR A 87 9.01 -9.17 -3.95
C TYR A 87 9.50 -7.76 -3.72
N LEU A 88 10.43 -7.61 -2.81
CA LEU A 88 11.07 -6.35 -2.47
C LEU A 88 12.58 -6.54 -2.49
N LYS A 89 13.29 -5.63 -3.16
CA LYS A 89 14.74 -5.51 -3.09
C LYS A 89 15.11 -4.11 -2.65
N ILE A 90 15.87 -3.98 -1.58
CA ILE A 90 16.35 -2.67 -1.11
C ILE A 90 17.70 -2.32 -1.74
N GLN A 91 18.18 -1.10 -1.51
CA GLN A 91 19.36 -0.59 -2.21
C GLN A 91 20.67 -1.34 -1.86
N ASP A 92 20.77 -1.89 -0.66
CA ASP A 92 21.93 -2.70 -0.23
C ASP A 92 21.95 -4.13 -0.82
N GLY A 93 20.93 -4.48 -1.62
CA GLY A 93 20.83 -5.79 -2.25
C GLY A 93 20.00 -6.81 -1.48
N THR A 94 19.56 -6.53 -0.26
CA THR A 94 18.70 -7.44 0.52
C THR A 94 17.36 -7.64 -0.16
N GLU A 95 16.87 -8.87 -0.18
CA GLU A 95 15.66 -9.30 -0.88
C GLU A 95 14.65 -9.91 0.09
N PHE A 96 13.39 -9.54 -0.09
CA PHE A 96 12.27 -10.05 0.69
C PHE A 96 11.21 -10.66 -0.21
N LYS A 97 10.71 -11.83 0.18
CA LYS A 97 9.63 -12.53 -0.51
C LYS A 97 8.49 -12.73 0.46
N THR A 98 7.29 -12.31 0.08
CA THR A 98 6.14 -12.31 0.95
C THR A 98 4.95 -12.97 0.24
N ALA A 99 4.32 -13.93 0.89
CA ALA A 99 3.02 -14.44 0.50
C ALA A 99 1.92 -13.53 1.06
N VAL A 100 0.84 -13.37 0.29
CA VAL A 100 -0.31 -12.53 0.67
C VAL A 100 -1.57 -13.36 0.58
N VAL A 101 -2.38 -13.30 1.63
CA VAL A 101 -3.72 -13.89 1.68
C VAL A 101 -4.68 -12.81 2.19
N GLY A 102 -5.76 -12.58 1.47
CA GLY A 102 -6.76 -11.59 1.85
C GLY A 102 -8.18 -12.13 1.79
N VAL A 103 -9.03 -11.57 2.62
CA VAL A 103 -10.48 -11.75 2.56
C VAL A 103 -11.17 -10.41 2.70
N GLY A 104 -12.09 -10.14 1.79
CA GLY A 104 -12.91 -8.93 1.75
C GLY A 104 -14.39 -9.24 1.84
N LYS A 105 -15.15 -8.27 2.33
CA LYS A 105 -16.61 -8.34 2.40
C LYS A 105 -17.20 -6.98 2.08
N TYR A 106 -18.13 -6.97 1.12
CA TYR A 106 -19.00 -5.83 0.84
C TYR A 106 -20.31 -6.00 1.63
N LEU A 107 -20.66 -5.00 2.43
CA LEU A 107 -21.85 -4.94 3.28
C LEU A 107 -22.53 -3.58 3.00
N ASP A 108 -23.43 -3.55 2.04
CA ASP A 108 -24.09 -2.33 1.57
C ASP A 108 -23.07 -1.22 1.23
N SER A 109 -23.00 -0.17 2.08
CA SER A 109 -22.04 0.94 1.95
C SER A 109 -20.67 0.67 2.56
N PHE A 110 -20.45 -0.49 3.20
CA PHE A 110 -19.17 -0.82 3.79
C PHE A 110 -18.41 -1.83 2.95
N TRP A 111 -17.11 -1.66 2.92
CA TRP A 111 -16.15 -2.68 2.49
C TRP A 111 -15.14 -2.91 3.59
N VAL A 112 -15.02 -4.15 4.02
CA VAL A 112 -14.08 -4.60 5.04
C VAL A 112 -13.10 -5.57 4.39
N ASN A 113 -11.82 -5.37 4.58
CA ASN A 113 -10.77 -6.24 4.03
C ASN A 113 -9.72 -6.54 5.10
N LEU A 114 -9.45 -7.82 5.29
CA LEU A 114 -8.38 -8.32 6.13
C LEU A 114 -7.32 -8.97 5.24
N LYS A 115 -6.09 -8.47 5.28
CA LYS A 115 -4.94 -9.05 4.58
C LYS A 115 -3.88 -9.53 5.56
N THR A 116 -3.33 -10.69 5.28
CA THR A 116 -2.20 -11.27 5.99
C THR A 116 -1.03 -11.39 5.03
N PHE A 117 0.12 -10.95 5.48
CA PHE A 117 1.39 -11.01 4.79
C PHE A 117 2.30 -11.97 5.56
N ILE A 118 2.92 -12.90 4.88
CA ILE A 118 3.86 -13.86 5.47
C ILE A 118 5.18 -13.66 4.73
N GLN A 119 6.08 -12.94 5.36
CA GLN A 119 7.41 -12.65 4.81
C GLN A 119 8.41 -13.70 5.31
N LYS A 120 9.22 -14.22 4.40
CA LYS A 120 10.34 -15.13 4.72
C LYS A 120 11.65 -14.35 4.66
N GLU A 121 12.45 -14.45 5.72
CA GLU A 121 13.81 -13.92 5.81
C GLU A 121 14.67 -14.89 6.62
N ASN A 122 15.83 -15.31 6.07
CA ASN A 122 16.80 -16.17 6.75
C ASN A 122 16.19 -17.40 7.44
N ASP A 123 15.23 -18.08 6.77
CA ASP A 123 14.48 -19.25 7.27
C ASP A 123 13.48 -18.96 8.43
N GLU A 124 13.31 -17.73 8.82
CA GLU A 124 12.25 -17.30 9.73
C GLU A 124 11.06 -16.69 8.99
N TYR A 125 9.86 -16.76 9.59
CA TYR A 125 8.64 -16.23 9.03
C TYR A 125 8.09 -15.10 9.91
N TYR A 126 7.84 -13.95 9.27
CA TYR A 126 7.32 -12.75 9.92
C TYR A 126 5.91 -12.45 9.41
N PRO A 127 4.88 -12.71 10.22
CA PRO A 127 3.52 -12.38 9.85
C PRO A 127 3.22 -10.89 10.07
N ALA A 128 2.48 -10.31 9.13
CA ALA A 128 1.87 -8.99 9.28
C ALA A 128 0.40 -9.06 8.87
N VAL A 129 -0.43 -8.27 9.53
CA VAL A 129 -1.89 -8.24 9.28
C VAL A 129 -2.32 -6.79 9.08
N THR A 130 -3.18 -6.56 8.10
CA THR A 130 -3.79 -5.25 7.86
C THR A 130 -5.30 -5.40 7.73
N LEU A 131 -6.04 -4.65 8.53
CA LEU A 131 -7.49 -4.48 8.42
C LEU A 131 -7.77 -3.11 7.79
N THR A 132 -8.57 -3.10 6.73
CA THR A 132 -9.07 -1.88 6.11
C THR A 132 -10.59 -1.89 6.10
N ILE A 133 -11.20 -0.79 6.52
CA ILE A 133 -12.65 -0.57 6.49
C ILE A 133 -12.88 0.69 5.67
N ARG A 134 -13.78 0.63 4.69
CA ARG A 134 -14.25 1.80 3.94
C ARG A 134 -15.76 1.93 4.10
N TYR A 135 -16.20 3.15 4.30
CA TYR A 135 -17.61 3.52 4.23
C TYR A 135 -17.82 4.45 3.06
N TYR A 136 -18.61 4.03 2.08
CA TYR A 136 -18.93 4.77 0.86
C TYR A 136 -20.21 5.58 1.06
N PHE A 137 -20.19 6.87 0.64
CA PHE A 137 -21.35 7.76 0.75
C PHE A 137 -22.23 7.72 -0.51
N ASP A 138 -21.70 8.16 -1.65
CA ASP A 138 -22.44 8.26 -2.91
C ASP A 138 -21.80 7.42 -4.02
N THR A 139 -20.50 7.62 -4.25
CA THR A 139 -19.78 6.93 -5.33
C THR A 139 -18.62 6.11 -4.76
N ARG A 140 -18.03 5.27 -5.61
CA ARG A 140 -16.80 4.54 -5.23
C ARG A 140 -15.60 5.44 -4.91
N PHE A 141 -15.70 6.73 -5.17
CA PHE A 141 -14.66 7.73 -4.89
C PHE A 141 -14.95 8.59 -3.66
N ASP A 142 -16.15 8.45 -3.09
CA ASP A 142 -16.62 9.20 -1.92
C ASP A 142 -16.66 8.27 -0.72
N TYR A 143 -15.60 8.26 0.08
CA TYR A 143 -15.53 7.33 1.21
C TYR A 143 -14.63 7.83 2.35
N ILE A 144 -14.90 7.33 3.54
CA ILE A 144 -13.97 7.32 4.66
C ILE A 144 -13.28 5.95 4.68
N ALA A 145 -11.97 5.95 4.90
CA ALA A 145 -11.18 4.74 5.13
C ALA A 145 -10.59 4.74 6.53
N LEU A 146 -10.66 3.61 7.21
CA LEU A 146 -9.93 3.31 8.43
C LEU A 146 -9.02 2.12 8.15
N THR A 147 -7.77 2.24 8.57
CA THR A 147 -6.78 1.17 8.42
C THR A 147 -6.12 0.90 9.75
N SER A 148 -5.95 -0.36 10.08
CA SER A 148 -5.16 -0.80 11.24
C SER A 148 -4.26 -1.95 10.80
N GLY A 149 -3.02 -1.97 11.29
CA GLY A 149 -2.06 -3.01 10.95
C GLY A 149 -1.14 -3.37 12.08
N TYR A 150 -0.65 -4.60 12.04
CA TYR A 150 0.39 -5.13 12.91
C TYR A 150 1.43 -5.86 12.08
N GLY A 151 2.71 -5.66 12.42
CA GLY A 151 3.83 -6.18 11.64
C GLY A 151 4.18 -5.29 10.45
N SER A 152 5.27 -5.61 9.76
CA SER A 152 5.74 -4.87 8.57
C SER A 152 5.09 -5.39 7.30
N SER A 153 4.27 -4.56 6.67
CA SER A 153 3.64 -4.87 5.38
C SER A 153 4.51 -4.41 4.20
N PRO A 154 4.74 -5.24 3.19
CA PRO A 154 5.49 -4.87 1.97
C PRO A 154 4.75 -3.85 1.10
N GLU A 155 3.48 -3.57 1.37
CA GLU A 155 2.70 -2.54 0.67
C GLU A 155 2.99 -1.11 1.20
N GLU A 156 3.76 -0.98 2.29
CA GLU A 156 4.21 0.31 2.81
C GLU A 156 5.30 0.91 1.92
N ARG A 157 5.00 2.08 1.35
CA ARG A 157 5.83 2.65 0.27
C ARG A 157 7.12 3.33 0.74
N THR A 158 7.13 3.91 1.93
CA THR A 158 8.18 4.85 2.33
C THR A 158 9.04 4.42 3.52
N THR A 159 8.59 3.46 4.32
CA THR A 159 9.20 3.18 5.63
C THR A 159 10.23 2.06 5.62
N LEU A 160 10.23 1.20 4.61
CA LEU A 160 11.05 -0.02 4.60
C LEU A 160 12.53 0.18 4.26
N SER A 161 12.90 1.29 3.61
CA SER A 161 14.28 1.50 3.14
C SER A 161 15.27 1.99 4.19
N GLN A 162 14.80 2.31 5.40
CA GLN A 162 15.66 2.98 6.40
C GLN A 162 16.52 2.07 7.25
N PHE A 163 16.09 0.83 7.53
CA PHE A 163 16.77 0.01 8.52
C PHE A 163 16.89 -1.43 8.04
N LYS A 164 18.11 -1.96 8.04
CA LYS A 164 18.43 -3.37 7.69
C LYS A 164 17.74 -4.40 8.60
N GLU A 165 17.29 -4.00 9.79
CA GLU A 165 16.77 -4.89 10.82
C GLU A 165 15.24 -4.77 11.00
N ARG A 166 14.52 -4.05 10.13
CA ARG A 166 13.10 -3.70 10.35
C ARG A 166 12.09 -4.82 10.15
N VAL A 167 12.48 -5.90 9.54
CA VAL A 167 11.54 -6.94 9.11
C VAL A 167 11.00 -7.76 10.27
N SER A 168 11.75 -7.86 11.34
CA SER A 168 11.46 -8.74 12.47
C SER A 168 10.86 -8.06 13.70
N LEU A 169 10.59 -6.74 13.66
CA LEU A 169 10.23 -5.98 14.84
C LEU A 169 8.75 -5.65 14.92
N ASN A 170 8.23 -5.55 16.15
CA ASN A 170 6.83 -5.19 16.41
C ASN A 170 6.51 -3.80 15.88
N SER A 171 5.56 -3.71 14.98
CA SER A 171 5.06 -2.45 14.45
C SER A 171 3.54 -2.41 14.50
N TYR A 172 3.01 -1.22 14.82
CA TYR A 172 1.58 -0.93 14.81
C TYR A 172 1.33 0.24 13.89
N ARG A 173 0.27 0.13 13.12
CA ARG A 173 -0.18 1.18 12.22
C ARG A 173 -1.65 1.45 12.42
N MET A 174 -2.03 2.72 12.45
CA MET A 174 -3.42 3.17 12.42
C MET A 174 -3.53 4.35 11.47
N GLY A 175 -4.55 4.34 10.61
CA GLY A 175 -4.78 5.41 9.66
C GLY A 175 -6.26 5.69 9.48
N ALA A 176 -6.56 6.95 9.18
CA ALA A 176 -7.88 7.42 8.77
C ALA A 176 -7.73 8.31 7.53
N GLY A 177 -8.63 8.14 6.55
CA GLY A 177 -8.64 8.94 5.33
C GLY A 177 -10.06 9.32 4.93
N TYR A 178 -10.20 10.50 4.33
CA TYR A 178 -11.43 10.96 3.70
C TYR A 178 -11.14 11.32 2.25
N PHE A 179 -11.96 10.78 1.36
CA PHE A 179 -11.84 10.96 -0.08
C PHE A 179 -13.17 11.42 -0.65
N LYS A 180 -13.14 12.37 -1.57
CA LYS A 180 -14.34 12.93 -2.19
C LYS A 180 -14.12 13.27 -3.67
N LEU A 181 -15.12 12.93 -4.49
CA LEU A 181 -15.22 13.34 -5.88
C LEU A 181 -15.96 14.69 -5.98
N PHE A 182 -15.33 15.67 -6.63
CA PHE A 182 -15.92 16.97 -6.92
C PHE A 182 -16.12 17.13 -8.43
N ASN A 183 -17.26 17.68 -8.82
CA ASN A 183 -17.62 18.01 -10.21
C ASN A 183 -17.39 16.84 -11.18
N ASN A 184 -17.50 15.60 -10.72
CA ASN A 184 -17.25 14.36 -11.49
C ASN A 184 -15.84 14.20 -12.05
N HIS A 185 -14.92 15.14 -11.81
CA HIS A 185 -13.57 15.13 -12.38
C HIS A 185 -12.44 15.20 -11.34
N TYR A 186 -12.66 15.82 -10.19
CA TYR A 186 -11.60 16.01 -9.21
C TYR A 186 -11.82 15.11 -7.99
N ILE A 187 -10.89 14.18 -7.74
CA ILE A 187 -10.89 13.38 -6.51
C ILE A 187 -9.87 13.99 -5.57
N THR A 188 -10.31 14.43 -4.41
CA THR A 188 -9.45 14.93 -3.35
C THR A 188 -9.43 13.93 -2.19
N GLY A 189 -8.32 13.86 -1.49
CA GLY A 189 -8.17 13.00 -0.33
C GLY A 189 -7.25 13.62 0.70
N ILE A 190 -7.59 13.38 1.96
CA ILE A 190 -6.73 13.64 3.11
C ILE A 190 -6.60 12.34 3.90
N GLN A 191 -5.40 11.96 4.25
CA GLN A 191 -5.13 10.76 5.04
C GLN A 191 -4.12 11.08 6.13
N LEU A 192 -4.43 10.67 7.35
CA LEU A 192 -3.55 10.72 8.51
C LEU A 192 -3.20 9.28 8.91
N THR A 193 -1.92 9.00 9.09
CA THR A 193 -1.45 7.68 9.52
C THR A 193 -0.48 7.83 10.68
N TYR A 194 -0.72 7.10 11.74
CA TYR A 194 0.18 6.96 12.87
C TYR A 194 0.87 5.59 12.80
N ASN A 195 2.20 5.60 12.84
CA ASN A 195 3.04 4.41 12.89
C ASN A 195 3.83 4.40 14.17
N LYS A 196 3.84 3.26 14.85
CA LYS A 196 4.76 2.98 15.96
C LYS A 196 5.56 1.75 15.57
N GLN A 197 6.86 1.92 15.41
CA GLN A 197 7.75 0.85 14.96
C GLN A 197 8.88 0.66 15.98
N GLU A 198 9.17 -0.58 16.29
CA GLU A 198 10.39 -0.94 16.98
C GLU A 198 11.50 -1.02 15.91
N TYR A 199 12.59 -0.28 16.06
CA TYR A 199 13.70 -0.24 15.08
C TYR A 199 14.96 -0.93 15.60
N ILE A 200 15.09 -1.08 16.92
CA ILE A 200 16.08 -1.91 17.63
C ILE A 200 15.35 -2.51 18.83
N ARG A 201 15.78 -3.65 19.32
CA ARG A 201 15.19 -4.28 20.52
C ARG A 201 15.03 -3.24 21.65
N ASN A 202 13.82 -2.99 22.10
CA ASN A 202 13.42 -2.01 23.11
C ASN A 202 13.52 -0.53 22.71
N ALA A 203 13.77 -0.18 21.44
CA ALA A 203 13.70 1.20 20.98
C ALA A 203 12.61 1.37 19.91
N THR A 204 11.64 2.26 20.18
CA THR A 204 10.50 2.51 19.30
C THR A 204 10.56 3.91 18.69
N GLN A 205 10.26 4.00 17.39
CA GLN A 205 10.04 5.24 16.68
C GLN A 205 8.53 5.43 16.48
N LYS A 206 8.07 6.67 16.66
CA LYS A 206 6.71 7.09 16.36
C LYS A 206 6.74 8.04 15.19
N GLU A 207 5.87 7.81 14.21
CA GLU A 207 5.74 8.65 13.02
C GLU A 207 4.27 9.03 12.85
N LEU A 208 4.02 10.26 12.44
CA LEU A 208 2.72 10.77 12.06
C LEU A 208 2.83 11.30 10.63
N ASP A 209 2.12 10.64 9.71
CA ASP A 209 2.13 10.99 8.29
C ASP A 209 0.81 11.64 7.91
N LEU A 210 0.89 12.82 7.31
CA LEU A 210 -0.22 13.51 6.68
C LEU A 210 -0.05 13.46 5.17
N SER A 211 -1.01 12.86 4.46
CA SER A 211 -1.02 12.79 3.00
C SER A 211 -2.20 13.57 2.44
N LEU A 212 -1.93 14.40 1.43
CA LEU A 212 -2.93 15.08 0.64
C LEU A 212 -2.90 14.51 -0.78
N MET A 213 -4.07 14.23 -1.34
CA MET A 213 -4.22 13.70 -2.68
C MET A 213 -5.11 14.63 -3.50
N LEU A 214 -4.69 14.91 -4.73
CA LEU A 214 -5.52 15.50 -5.77
C LEU A 214 -5.35 14.66 -7.03
N GLN A 215 -6.45 14.16 -7.57
CA GLN A 215 -6.47 13.37 -8.80
C GLN A 215 -7.49 13.95 -9.76
N TYR A 216 -7.13 14.03 -11.04
CA TYR A 216 -8.06 14.39 -12.11
C TYR A 216 -8.55 13.12 -12.81
N LYS A 217 -9.87 13.01 -12.96
CA LYS A 217 -10.54 11.92 -13.67
C LYS A 217 -11.00 12.45 -15.02
N PHE A 218 -10.54 11.83 -16.08
CA PHE A 218 -10.94 12.12 -17.46
C PHE A 218 -12.29 11.52 -17.80
#